data_f04cbfd6a2f032bb5a8379a81890a08c
#
_entry.id   f04cbfd6a2f032bb5a8379a81890a08c
#
_cell.length_a   1.000
_cell.length_b   1.000
_cell.length_c   1.000
_cell.angle_alpha   90.00
_cell.angle_beta   90.00
_cell.angle_gamma   90.00
#
_symmetry.space_group_name_H-M   'P 1'
#
loop_
_entity.id
_entity.type
_entity.pdbx_description
1 polymer ?
#
loop_
_entity_poly.entity_id
_entity_poly.type
_entity_poly.pdbx_seq_one_letter_code
_entity_poly.pdbx_strand_id
1 'polypeptide(L)'
;MSQLRLNIDKYIPGIIFFGLSLILFMPLVVSPETVFPYVVGKSLWFKGIIYFISGLYLILLTSNKSYLPDKNFLVLIFSIFVLIQALAALAGSSPVNSFWSNWERMEGVTDYFHWLLLIVVSSSVLRKEKSWIKLLKINVFAGFSVSLLGLLEFFDLVIPILFGLDIFPSVVNPEQSYTLGERVESTIGNPAYLASYLSIISFMSFGLIIREFQTNYI
;
A
#
# COMPACT_ATOMS: atom_id res chain seq x y z
N MET A 1 2.91 -14.88 -33.41
CA MET A 1 3.74 -14.40 -32.29
C MET A 1 3.84 -12.87 -32.20
N SER A 2 3.88 -12.12 -33.30
CA SER A 2 3.97 -10.63 -33.27
C SER A 2 2.73 -9.94 -32.67
N GLN A 3 1.55 -10.36 -33.01
CA GLN A 3 0.30 -9.79 -32.50
C GLN A 3 0.13 -9.98 -30.99
N LEU A 4 0.51 -11.16 -30.46
CA LEU A 4 0.44 -11.44 -29.03
C LEU A 4 1.38 -10.52 -28.23
N ARG A 5 2.61 -10.32 -28.70
CA ARG A 5 3.59 -9.41 -28.09
C ARG A 5 3.09 -7.97 -28.10
N LEU A 6 2.51 -7.50 -29.18
CA LEU A 6 1.93 -6.16 -29.28
C LEU A 6 0.82 -5.94 -28.26
N ASN A 7 -0.03 -6.94 -28.03
CA ASN A 7 -1.09 -6.89 -27.04
C ASN A 7 -0.55 -6.90 -25.60
N ILE A 8 0.47 -7.71 -25.31
CA ILE A 8 1.13 -7.75 -24.00
C ILE A 8 1.71 -6.37 -23.66
N ASP A 9 2.52 -5.79 -24.54
CA ASP A 9 3.16 -4.50 -24.31
C ASP A 9 2.16 -3.34 -24.18
N LYS A 10 0.98 -3.48 -24.81
CA LYS A 10 -0.07 -2.46 -24.78
C LYS A 10 -0.89 -2.46 -23.50
N TYR A 11 -1.26 -3.64 -22.99
CA TYR A 11 -2.25 -3.74 -21.90
C TYR A 11 -1.63 -4.03 -20.53
N ILE A 12 -0.58 -4.86 -20.46
CA ILE A 12 -0.01 -5.28 -19.17
C ILE A 12 0.51 -4.11 -18.33
N PRO A 13 1.25 -3.12 -18.88
CA PRO A 13 1.70 -1.98 -18.07
C PRO A 13 0.54 -1.20 -17.43
N GLY A 14 -0.59 -1.09 -18.15
CA GLY A 14 -1.80 -0.46 -17.64
C GLY A 14 -2.43 -1.24 -16.48
N ILE A 15 -2.47 -2.57 -16.58
CA ILE A 15 -2.99 -3.45 -15.52
C ILE A 15 -2.08 -3.40 -14.29
N ILE A 16 -0.75 -3.39 -14.48
CA ILE A 16 0.21 -3.23 -13.39
C ILE A 16 0.02 -1.86 -12.72
N PHE A 17 -0.12 -0.78 -13.49
CA PHE A 17 -0.41 0.55 -12.95
C PHE A 17 -1.69 0.57 -12.11
N PHE A 18 -2.74 -0.10 -12.58
CA PHE A 18 -3.99 -0.23 -11.84
C PHE A 18 -3.79 -1.02 -10.53
N GLY A 19 -3.05 -2.13 -10.56
CA GLY A 19 -2.69 -2.89 -9.35
C GLY A 19 -1.90 -2.05 -8.34
N LEU A 20 -0.89 -1.29 -8.81
CA LEU A 20 -0.15 -0.35 -7.97
C LEU A 20 -1.07 0.72 -7.36
N SER A 21 -2.06 1.19 -8.13
CA SER A 21 -3.06 2.14 -7.62
C SER A 21 -3.95 1.51 -6.55
N LEU A 22 -4.34 0.25 -6.69
CA LEU A 22 -5.15 -0.47 -5.70
C LEU A 22 -4.41 -0.64 -4.36
N ILE A 23 -3.08 -0.82 -4.39
CA ILE A 23 -2.27 -0.91 -3.16
C ILE A 23 -2.40 0.37 -2.32
N LEU A 24 -2.53 1.53 -2.94
CA LEU A 24 -2.65 2.82 -2.24
C LEU A 24 -3.95 2.94 -1.42
N PHE A 25 -4.96 2.13 -1.72
CA PHE A 25 -6.19 2.04 -0.95
C PHE A 25 -6.11 1.02 0.20
N MET A 26 -4.96 0.37 0.40
CA MET A 26 -4.74 -0.56 1.52
C MET A 26 -5.14 0.03 2.90
N PRO A 27 -4.90 1.32 3.20
CA PRO A 27 -5.31 1.90 4.48
C PRO A 27 -6.81 1.82 4.76
N LEU A 28 -7.65 1.76 3.72
CA LEU A 28 -9.12 1.64 3.84
C LEU A 28 -9.60 0.20 4.12
N VAL A 29 -8.73 -0.80 3.98
CA VAL A 29 -9.11 -2.21 4.17
C VAL A 29 -9.19 -2.51 5.66
N VAL A 30 -10.35 -2.96 6.11
CA VAL A 30 -10.60 -3.47 7.47
C VAL A 30 -11.23 -4.85 7.35
N SER A 31 -10.82 -5.80 8.17
CA SER A 31 -11.33 -7.18 8.15
C SER A 31 -11.86 -7.57 9.53
N PRO A 32 -13.10 -7.19 9.88
CA PRO A 32 -13.67 -7.37 11.22
C PRO A 32 -13.66 -8.80 11.72
N GLU A 33 -13.75 -9.77 10.82
CA GLU A 33 -13.80 -11.20 11.15
C GLU A 33 -12.44 -11.79 11.56
N THR A 34 -11.34 -11.02 11.46
CA THR A 34 -9.99 -11.48 11.81
C THR A 34 -9.61 -11.07 13.22
N VAL A 35 -8.69 -11.82 13.84
CA VAL A 35 -8.18 -11.53 15.20
C VAL A 35 -7.56 -10.12 15.28
N PHE A 36 -6.99 -9.63 14.18
CA PHE A 36 -6.42 -8.27 14.05
C PHE A 36 -7.06 -7.56 12.87
N PRO A 37 -8.24 -6.96 13.05
CA PRO A 37 -9.05 -6.38 11.97
C PRO A 37 -8.32 -5.36 11.10
N TYR A 38 -7.45 -4.57 11.70
CA TYR A 38 -6.73 -3.48 11.04
C TYR A 38 -5.38 -3.89 10.43
N VAL A 39 -4.93 -5.13 10.63
CA VAL A 39 -3.59 -5.60 10.21
C VAL A 39 -3.69 -6.68 9.15
N VAL A 40 -4.38 -7.78 9.46
CA VAL A 40 -4.40 -9.00 8.63
C VAL A 40 -4.94 -8.72 7.22
N GLY A 41 -6.09 -8.06 7.14
CA GLY A 41 -6.71 -7.72 5.86
C GLY A 41 -5.83 -6.85 4.97
N LYS A 42 -5.16 -5.86 5.54
CA LYS A 42 -4.22 -4.99 4.81
C LYS A 42 -3.02 -5.77 4.28
N SER A 43 -2.45 -6.65 5.10
CA SER A 43 -1.33 -7.50 4.71
C SER A 43 -1.70 -8.43 3.55
N LEU A 44 -2.86 -9.09 3.63
CA LEU A 44 -3.35 -9.98 2.57
C LEU A 44 -3.66 -9.21 1.28
N TRP A 45 -4.31 -8.05 1.38
CA TRP A 45 -4.57 -7.16 0.25
C TRP A 45 -3.28 -6.78 -0.49
N PHE A 46 -2.30 -6.30 0.26
CA PHE A 46 -1.00 -5.90 -0.28
C PHE A 46 -0.29 -7.08 -0.96
N LYS A 47 -0.12 -8.19 -0.25
CA LYS A 47 0.60 -9.37 -0.75
C LYS A 47 -0.09 -9.98 -1.96
N GLY A 48 -1.42 -10.10 -1.94
CA GLY A 48 -2.19 -10.63 -3.07
C GLY A 48 -2.01 -9.81 -4.35
N ILE A 49 -2.09 -8.48 -4.23
CA ILE A 49 -1.88 -7.60 -5.39
C ILE A 49 -0.43 -7.65 -5.86
N ILE A 50 0.56 -7.65 -4.94
CA ILE A 50 1.98 -7.75 -5.31
C ILE A 50 2.27 -9.05 -6.06
N TYR A 51 1.78 -10.19 -5.62
CA TYR A 51 1.94 -11.44 -6.35
C TYR A 51 1.34 -11.37 -7.75
N PHE A 52 0.13 -10.83 -7.88
CA PHE A 52 -0.54 -10.70 -9.16
C PHE A 52 0.24 -9.81 -10.13
N ILE A 53 0.59 -8.59 -9.72
CA ILE A 53 1.34 -7.65 -10.60
C ILE A 53 2.76 -8.12 -10.89
N SER A 54 3.41 -8.83 -9.96
CA SER A 54 4.73 -9.43 -10.20
C SER A 54 4.65 -10.55 -11.22
N GLY A 55 3.60 -11.38 -11.19
CA GLY A 55 3.35 -12.38 -12.22
C GLY A 55 3.16 -11.76 -13.61
N LEU A 56 2.36 -10.69 -13.70
CA LEU A 56 2.19 -9.92 -14.94
C LEU A 56 3.51 -9.27 -15.39
N TYR A 57 4.31 -8.77 -14.48
CA TYR A 57 5.62 -8.20 -14.79
C TYR A 57 6.58 -9.24 -15.37
N LEU A 58 6.60 -10.46 -14.83
CA LEU A 58 7.39 -11.55 -15.42
C LEU A 58 6.95 -11.87 -16.86
N ILE A 59 5.63 -11.90 -17.12
CA ILE A 59 5.12 -12.07 -18.50
C ILE A 59 5.57 -10.91 -19.40
N LEU A 60 5.51 -9.67 -18.90
CA LEU A 60 5.98 -8.50 -19.64
C LEU A 60 7.46 -8.58 -20.00
N LEU A 61 8.31 -9.07 -19.10
CA LEU A 61 9.75 -9.27 -19.34
C LEU A 61 10.05 -10.29 -20.44
N THR A 62 9.21 -11.32 -20.60
CA THR A 62 9.37 -12.29 -21.72
C THR A 62 9.05 -11.66 -23.06
N SER A 63 8.16 -10.67 -23.10
CA SER A 63 7.77 -9.96 -24.32
C SER A 63 8.75 -8.85 -24.67
N ASN A 64 9.14 -8.04 -23.68
CA ASN A 64 9.91 -6.82 -23.93
C ASN A 64 10.95 -6.59 -22.83
N LYS A 65 12.21 -6.83 -23.18
CA LYS A 65 13.35 -6.65 -22.28
C LYS A 65 13.62 -5.19 -21.90
N SER A 66 12.96 -4.22 -22.54
CA SER A 66 13.11 -2.82 -22.13
C SER A 66 12.59 -2.57 -20.72
N TYR A 67 11.70 -3.43 -20.19
CA TYR A 67 11.20 -3.37 -18.82
C TYR A 67 12.13 -4.04 -17.79
N LEU A 68 13.32 -4.51 -18.16
CA LEU A 68 14.30 -4.94 -17.18
C LEU A 68 14.60 -3.81 -16.18
N PRO A 69 14.84 -4.15 -14.90
CA PRO A 69 15.18 -3.14 -13.90
C PRO A 69 16.42 -2.36 -14.34
N ASP A 70 16.28 -1.05 -14.35
CA ASP A 70 17.45 -0.18 -14.56
C ASP A 70 18.38 -0.27 -13.34
N LYS A 71 19.65 0.11 -13.52
CA LYS A 71 20.63 0.22 -12.42
C LYS A 71 20.17 1.33 -11.46
N ASN A 72 19.16 1.03 -10.65
CA ASN A 72 18.60 1.95 -9.69
C ASN A 72 19.25 1.71 -8.32
N PHE A 73 19.87 2.76 -7.80
CA PHE A 73 20.53 2.73 -6.49
C PHE A 73 19.59 2.30 -5.36
N LEU A 74 18.31 2.71 -5.41
CA LEU A 74 17.29 2.31 -4.43
C LEU A 74 17.03 0.81 -4.46
N VAL A 75 16.89 0.23 -5.66
CA VAL A 75 16.70 -1.22 -5.83
C VAL A 75 17.90 -1.98 -5.29
N LEU A 76 19.13 -1.50 -5.58
CA LEU A 76 20.35 -2.14 -5.09
C LEU A 76 20.43 -2.12 -3.56
N ILE A 77 20.27 -0.96 -2.93
CA ILE A 77 20.34 -0.84 -1.46
C ILE A 77 19.27 -1.71 -0.79
N PHE A 78 18.03 -1.64 -1.29
CA PHE A 78 16.95 -2.42 -0.68
C PHE A 78 17.14 -3.92 -0.89
N SER A 79 17.71 -4.35 -2.02
CA SER A 79 18.10 -5.76 -2.25
C SER A 79 19.17 -6.23 -1.27
N ILE A 80 20.20 -5.41 -1.02
CA ILE A 80 21.24 -5.70 -0.02
C ILE A 80 20.62 -5.78 1.39
N PHE A 81 19.73 -4.85 1.73
CA PHE A 81 19.02 -4.87 3.01
C PHE A 81 18.22 -6.17 3.19
N VAL A 82 17.43 -6.57 2.20
CA VAL A 82 16.64 -7.81 2.26
C VAL A 82 17.55 -9.04 2.36
N LEU A 83 18.67 -9.05 1.65
CA LEU A 83 19.66 -10.13 1.74
C LEU A 83 20.26 -10.24 3.15
N ILE A 84 20.63 -9.12 3.76
CA ILE A 84 21.18 -9.08 5.12
C ILE A 84 20.11 -9.60 6.12
N GLN A 85 18.85 -9.17 5.99
CA GLN A 85 17.76 -9.65 6.83
C GLN A 85 17.53 -11.17 6.67
N ALA A 86 17.58 -11.68 5.45
CA ALA A 86 17.46 -13.11 5.17
C ALA A 86 18.60 -13.91 5.80
N LEU A 87 19.85 -13.45 5.65
CA LEU A 87 21.02 -14.10 6.27
C LEU A 87 20.96 -14.07 7.80
N ALA A 88 20.58 -12.93 8.38
CA ALA A 88 20.39 -12.80 9.82
C ALA A 88 19.29 -13.73 10.36
N ALA A 89 18.19 -13.87 9.61
CA ALA A 89 17.11 -14.79 9.96
C ALA A 89 17.54 -16.26 9.92
N LEU A 90 18.37 -16.65 8.95
CA LEU A 90 18.91 -18.01 8.86
C LEU A 90 19.91 -18.31 9.98
N ALA A 91 20.69 -17.31 10.42
CA ALA A 91 21.67 -17.44 11.50
C ALA A 91 21.04 -17.33 12.89
N GLY A 92 19.78 -16.92 13.00
CA GLY A 92 19.05 -16.72 14.25
C GLY A 92 18.64 -18.03 14.93
N SER A 93 18.24 -17.93 16.20
CA SER A 93 17.79 -19.08 17.02
C SER A 93 16.47 -19.69 16.53
N SER A 94 15.64 -18.94 15.79
CA SER A 94 14.34 -19.39 15.29
C SER A 94 14.10 -18.91 13.85
N PRO A 95 14.74 -19.55 12.84
CA PRO A 95 14.64 -19.12 11.45
C PRO A 95 13.20 -19.02 10.93
N VAL A 96 12.35 -20.01 11.25
CA VAL A 96 10.96 -20.03 10.81
C VAL A 96 10.19 -18.80 11.29
N ASN A 97 10.32 -18.45 12.57
CA ASN A 97 9.66 -17.27 13.12
C ASN A 97 10.26 -15.97 12.56
N SER A 98 11.56 -15.94 12.26
CA SER A 98 12.20 -14.78 11.65
C SER A 98 11.72 -14.56 10.21
N PHE A 99 11.48 -15.62 9.45
CA PHE A 99 10.98 -15.52 8.08
C PHE A 99 9.51 -15.15 8.01
N TRP A 100 8.66 -15.77 8.83
CA TRP A 100 7.21 -15.64 8.74
C TRP A 100 6.63 -14.68 9.77
N SER A 101 7.37 -14.36 10.86
CA SER A 101 6.87 -13.64 12.03
C SER A 101 5.72 -14.39 12.74
N ASN A 102 5.01 -13.69 13.60
CA ASN A 102 3.82 -14.21 14.25
C ASN A 102 2.65 -14.27 13.26
N TRP A 103 1.75 -15.23 13.46
CA TRP A 103 0.51 -15.37 12.68
C TRP A 103 -0.31 -14.08 12.61
N GLU A 104 -0.19 -13.25 13.62
CA GLU A 104 -0.94 -12.02 13.79
C GLU A 104 -0.48 -10.91 12.84
N ARG A 105 0.83 -10.73 12.65
CA ARG A 105 1.38 -9.59 11.91
C ARG A 105 1.93 -9.97 10.54
N MET A 106 2.44 -11.19 10.40
CA MET A 106 3.06 -11.67 9.16
C MET A 106 4.17 -10.74 8.61
N GLU A 107 4.88 -10.04 9.51
CA GLU A 107 5.88 -9.00 9.18
C GLU A 107 7.32 -9.55 9.29
N GLY A 108 7.56 -10.76 8.80
CA GLY A 108 8.90 -11.35 8.76
C GLY A 108 9.71 -10.91 7.53
N VAL A 109 10.83 -11.59 7.27
CA VAL A 109 11.67 -11.37 6.08
C VAL A 109 10.85 -11.45 4.79
N THR A 110 9.83 -12.29 4.76
CA THR A 110 8.91 -12.42 3.63
C THR A 110 8.21 -11.11 3.30
N ASP A 111 7.93 -10.26 4.28
CA ASP A 111 7.29 -8.96 4.05
C ASP A 111 8.24 -7.99 3.33
N TYR A 112 9.51 -7.92 3.76
CA TYR A 112 10.52 -7.12 3.07
C TYR A 112 10.74 -7.57 1.63
N PHE A 113 10.56 -8.86 1.34
CA PHE A 113 10.60 -9.37 -0.03
C PHE A 113 9.44 -8.83 -0.89
N HIS A 114 8.24 -8.69 -0.33
CA HIS A 114 7.11 -8.07 -1.05
C HIS A 114 7.36 -6.57 -1.32
N TRP A 115 7.96 -5.86 -0.37
CA TRP A 115 8.38 -4.48 -0.58
C TRP A 115 9.45 -4.36 -1.68
N LEU A 116 10.40 -5.30 -1.73
CA LEU A 116 11.37 -5.36 -2.82
C LEU A 116 10.70 -5.57 -4.17
N LEU A 117 9.75 -6.50 -4.26
CA LEU A 117 8.96 -6.71 -5.48
C LEU A 117 8.21 -5.44 -5.89
N LEU A 118 7.59 -4.74 -4.95
CA LEU A 118 6.92 -3.45 -5.21
C LEU A 118 7.88 -2.43 -5.82
N ILE A 119 9.07 -2.27 -5.24
CA ILE A 119 10.09 -1.32 -5.71
C ILE A 119 10.58 -1.71 -7.11
N VAL A 120 10.88 -2.98 -7.35
CA VAL A 120 11.34 -3.47 -8.65
C VAL A 120 10.27 -3.28 -9.72
N VAL A 121 9.04 -3.72 -9.48
CA VAL A 121 7.94 -3.63 -10.46
C VAL A 121 7.60 -2.17 -10.75
N SER A 122 7.45 -1.35 -9.72
CA SER A 122 7.09 0.05 -9.90
C SER A 122 8.17 0.83 -10.65
N SER A 123 9.45 0.70 -10.27
CA SER A 123 10.56 1.40 -10.92
C SER A 123 10.77 0.95 -12.38
N SER A 124 10.53 -0.33 -12.69
CA SER A 124 10.69 -0.87 -14.04
C SER A 124 9.56 -0.48 -14.99
N VAL A 125 8.32 -0.38 -14.48
CA VAL A 125 7.14 -0.09 -15.30
C VAL A 125 6.84 1.40 -15.35
N LEU A 126 7.02 2.13 -14.26
CA LEU A 126 6.70 3.56 -14.15
C LEU A 126 7.91 4.45 -14.51
N ARG A 127 8.32 4.43 -15.76
CA ARG A 127 9.49 5.21 -16.22
C ARG A 127 9.19 6.69 -16.47
N LYS A 128 7.92 7.03 -16.65
CA LYS A 128 7.49 8.41 -16.93
C LYS A 128 7.12 9.13 -15.65
N GLU A 129 7.65 10.32 -15.45
CA GLU A 129 7.29 11.19 -14.33
C GLU A 129 5.77 11.38 -14.19
N LYS A 130 5.07 11.54 -15.31
CA LYS A 130 3.60 11.66 -15.32
C LYS A 130 2.89 10.49 -14.64
N SER A 131 3.43 9.28 -14.73
CA SER A 131 2.85 8.09 -14.09
C SER A 131 3.02 8.15 -12.56
N TRP A 132 4.17 8.59 -12.09
CA TRP A 132 4.43 8.81 -10.66
C TRP A 132 3.51 9.88 -10.07
N ILE A 133 3.32 10.99 -10.78
CA ILE A 133 2.41 12.04 -10.35
C ILE A 133 0.97 11.55 -10.29
N LYS A 134 0.56 10.72 -11.26
CA LYS A 134 -0.76 10.08 -11.19
C LYS A 134 -0.91 9.23 -9.93
N LEU A 135 0.08 8.39 -9.59
CA LEU A 135 0.06 7.60 -8.36
C LEU A 135 0.03 8.49 -7.11
N LEU A 136 0.82 9.56 -7.07
CA LEU A 136 0.78 10.50 -5.94
C LEU A 136 -0.61 11.15 -5.78
N LYS A 137 -1.25 11.55 -6.87
CA LYS A 137 -2.63 12.09 -6.83
C LYS A 137 -3.62 11.04 -6.32
N ILE A 138 -3.49 9.78 -6.73
CA ILE A 138 -4.32 8.66 -6.23
C ILE A 138 -4.06 8.41 -4.74
N ASN A 139 -2.80 8.46 -4.30
CA ASN A 139 -2.45 8.30 -2.89
C ASN A 139 -3.05 9.41 -2.01
N VAL A 140 -2.98 10.66 -2.47
CA VAL A 140 -3.63 11.79 -1.80
C VAL A 140 -5.14 11.60 -1.71
N PHE A 141 -5.78 11.10 -2.78
CA PHE A 141 -7.20 10.79 -2.77
C PHE A 141 -7.54 9.66 -1.78
N ALA A 142 -6.74 8.61 -1.71
CA ALA A 142 -6.90 7.55 -0.70
C ALA A 142 -6.74 8.10 0.72
N GLY A 143 -5.73 8.94 0.96
CA GLY A 143 -5.53 9.61 2.25
C GLY A 143 -6.66 10.56 2.63
N PHE A 144 -7.21 11.29 1.67
CA PHE A 144 -8.41 12.10 1.88
C PHE A 144 -9.60 11.22 2.32
N SER A 145 -9.79 10.06 1.70
CA SER A 145 -10.86 9.12 2.09
C SER A 145 -10.69 8.62 3.52
N VAL A 146 -9.46 8.27 3.93
CA VAL A 146 -9.15 7.88 5.33
C VAL A 146 -9.41 9.03 6.30
N SER A 147 -9.02 10.26 5.93
CA SER A 147 -9.26 11.46 6.75
C SER A 147 -10.75 11.74 6.90
N LEU A 148 -11.52 11.59 5.82
CA LEU A 148 -12.97 11.78 5.86
C LEU A 148 -13.65 10.77 6.79
N LEU A 149 -13.25 9.50 6.74
CA LEU A 149 -13.77 8.47 7.65
C LEU A 149 -13.42 8.78 9.10
N GLY A 150 -12.18 9.23 9.38
CA GLY A 150 -11.80 9.67 10.72
C GLY A 150 -12.58 10.90 11.19
N LEU A 151 -12.93 11.82 10.30
CA LEU A 151 -13.77 12.96 10.63
C LEU A 151 -15.21 12.53 10.96
N LEU A 152 -15.75 11.59 10.20
CA LEU A 152 -17.08 11.02 10.47
C LEU A 152 -17.10 10.30 11.83
N GLU A 153 -16.06 9.55 12.16
CA GLU A 153 -15.87 8.91 13.47
C GLU A 153 -15.84 9.95 14.59
N PHE A 154 -15.08 11.04 14.45
CA PHE A 154 -14.98 12.11 15.43
C PHE A 154 -16.32 12.76 15.75
N PHE A 155 -17.19 12.89 14.77
CA PHE A 155 -18.53 13.48 14.95
C PHE A 155 -19.62 12.46 15.28
N ASP A 156 -19.29 11.21 15.61
CA ASP A 156 -20.26 10.12 15.78
C ASP A 156 -21.24 9.97 14.60
N LEU A 157 -20.84 10.47 13.44
CA LEU A 157 -21.59 10.36 12.18
C LEU A 157 -21.30 9.06 11.44
N VAL A 158 -20.66 8.10 12.10
CA VAL A 158 -20.46 6.77 11.56
C VAL A 158 -21.81 6.09 11.47
N ILE A 159 -22.40 6.26 10.32
CA ILE A 159 -23.68 5.69 9.97
C ILE A 159 -23.47 4.18 9.84
N PRO A 160 -23.97 3.33 10.76
CA PRO A 160 -24.06 1.88 10.58
C PRO A 160 -24.83 1.52 9.31
N ILE A 161 -25.54 2.51 8.76
CA ILE A 161 -26.54 2.41 7.70
C ILE A 161 -25.92 2.28 6.31
N LEU A 162 -24.72 2.79 6.05
CA LEU A 162 -24.25 2.87 4.66
C LEU A 162 -23.77 1.54 4.08
N PHE A 163 -23.40 0.55 4.91
CA PHE A 163 -22.84 -0.69 4.38
C PHE A 163 -23.31 -1.99 5.05
N GLY A 164 -24.11 -1.96 6.13
CA GLY A 164 -24.47 -3.17 6.86
C GLY A 164 -23.22 -3.96 7.34
N LEU A 165 -22.06 -3.34 7.27
CA LEU A 165 -20.78 -3.84 7.69
C LEU A 165 -20.44 -3.12 8.99
N ASP A 166 -20.26 -3.85 10.06
CA ASP A 166 -19.62 -3.35 11.28
C ASP A 166 -18.14 -3.08 10.97
N ILE A 167 -17.88 -2.03 10.17
CA ILE A 167 -16.53 -1.64 9.72
C ILE A 167 -15.68 -1.22 10.92
N PHE A 168 -16.31 -0.74 11.98
CA PHE A 168 -15.67 -0.34 13.23
C PHE A 168 -16.16 -1.21 14.38
N PRO A 169 -15.44 -2.30 14.74
CA PRO A 169 -15.83 -3.19 15.85
C PRO A 169 -15.94 -2.47 17.20
N SER A 170 -15.29 -1.32 17.33
CA SER A 170 -15.30 -0.48 18.51
C SER A 170 -16.64 0.25 18.74
N VAL A 171 -17.43 0.45 17.68
CA VAL A 171 -18.77 1.09 17.78
C VAL A 171 -19.84 0.10 18.28
N VAL A 172 -19.57 -1.20 18.27
CA VAL A 172 -20.54 -2.24 18.62
C VAL A 172 -20.61 -2.50 20.13
N ASN A 173 -19.66 -2.01 20.92
CA ASN A 173 -19.75 -2.09 22.38
C ASN A 173 -20.44 -0.85 22.94
N PRO A 174 -21.74 -0.93 23.32
CA PRO A 174 -22.47 0.21 23.87
C PRO A 174 -21.93 0.69 25.24
N GLU A 175 -21.02 -0.06 25.87
CA GLU A 175 -20.31 0.34 27.08
C GLU A 175 -19.06 1.19 26.79
N GLN A 176 -18.60 1.25 25.52
CA GLN A 176 -17.56 2.16 25.03
C GLN A 176 -18.19 3.23 24.13
N SER A 177 -19.12 4.00 24.69
CA SER A 177 -19.56 5.24 24.06
C SER A 177 -18.36 6.19 24.04
N TYR A 178 -17.80 6.41 22.85
CA TYR A 178 -16.77 7.43 22.66
C TYR A 178 -17.36 8.78 23.07
N THR A 179 -16.83 9.34 24.14
CA THR A 179 -17.14 10.72 24.48
C THR A 179 -16.47 11.64 23.47
N LEU A 180 -17.15 12.69 23.04
CA LEU A 180 -16.59 13.74 22.18
C LEU A 180 -15.20 14.15 22.72
N GLY A 181 -14.14 13.88 21.94
CA GLY A 181 -12.75 14.14 22.34
C GLY A 181 -11.88 12.90 22.51
N GLU A 182 -12.40 11.69 22.32
CA GLU A 182 -11.59 10.47 22.24
C GLU A 182 -10.75 10.43 20.96
N ARG A 183 -9.68 9.62 21.00
CA ARG A 183 -8.69 9.55 19.92
C ARG A 183 -9.28 8.85 18.72
N VAL A 184 -9.32 9.55 17.58
CA VAL A 184 -9.76 9.01 16.30
C VAL A 184 -8.76 8.00 15.76
N GLU A 185 -9.22 6.83 15.35
CA GLU A 185 -8.42 5.73 14.79
C GLU A 185 -8.65 5.52 13.29
N SER A 186 -9.84 5.90 12.80
CA SER A 186 -10.29 5.67 11.44
C SER A 186 -10.12 4.20 11.02
N THR A 187 -9.90 3.94 9.77
CA THR A 187 -9.59 2.60 9.23
C THR A 187 -8.16 2.14 9.51
N ILE A 188 -7.32 2.96 10.15
CA ILE A 188 -5.94 2.60 10.51
C ILE A 188 -5.90 1.77 11.78
N GLY A 189 -6.83 2.01 12.73
CA GLY A 189 -6.96 1.26 13.99
C GLY A 189 -5.94 1.67 15.06
N ASN A 190 -5.29 2.83 14.90
CA ASN A 190 -4.41 3.42 15.90
C ASN A 190 -4.22 4.92 15.63
N PRO A 191 -4.49 5.81 16.61
CA PRO A 191 -4.40 7.26 16.43
C PRO A 191 -3.01 7.76 16.05
N ALA A 192 -1.95 7.17 16.60
CA ALA A 192 -0.57 7.57 16.30
C ALA A 192 -0.19 7.22 14.86
N TYR A 193 -0.61 6.06 14.37
CA TYR A 193 -0.38 5.66 12.99
C TYR A 193 -1.22 6.48 12.02
N LEU A 194 -2.47 6.80 12.39
CA LEU A 194 -3.31 7.70 11.61
C LEU A 194 -2.67 9.07 11.47
N ALA A 195 -2.19 9.65 12.57
CA ALA A 195 -1.52 10.96 12.57
C ALA A 195 -0.27 10.94 11.68
N SER A 196 0.56 9.92 11.79
CA SER A 196 1.76 9.76 10.97
C SER A 196 1.42 9.62 9.48
N TYR A 197 0.43 8.81 9.15
CA TYR A 197 -0.05 8.61 7.78
C TYR A 197 -0.58 9.93 7.18
N LEU A 198 -1.48 10.61 7.88
CA LEU A 198 -2.06 11.87 7.42
C LEU A 198 -1.04 12.99 7.30
N SER A 199 0.00 13.02 8.16
CA SER A 199 1.11 13.96 8.03
C SER A 199 1.85 13.75 6.70
N ILE A 200 2.18 12.52 6.34
CA ILE A 200 2.83 12.21 5.05
C ILE A 200 1.94 12.61 3.88
N ILE A 201 0.64 12.30 3.93
CA ILE A 201 -0.32 12.68 2.89
C ILE A 201 -0.42 14.20 2.74
N SER A 202 -0.39 14.94 3.86
CA SER A 202 -0.42 16.41 3.85
C SER A 202 0.81 17.00 3.15
N PHE A 203 2.01 16.50 3.46
CA PHE A 203 3.23 16.92 2.77
C PHE A 203 3.22 16.58 1.27
N MET A 204 2.73 15.40 0.90
CA MET A 204 2.57 15.02 -0.51
C MET A 204 1.58 15.94 -1.24
N SER A 205 0.45 16.27 -0.60
CA SER A 205 -0.55 17.19 -1.15
C SER A 205 0.05 18.57 -1.38
N PHE A 206 0.79 19.09 -0.40
CA PHE A 206 1.47 20.37 -0.51
C PHE A 206 2.50 20.40 -1.64
N GLY A 207 3.30 19.33 -1.78
CA GLY A 207 4.25 19.18 -2.88
C GLY A 207 3.58 19.18 -4.27
N LEU A 208 2.43 18.52 -4.40
CA LEU A 208 1.65 18.51 -5.64
C LEU A 208 1.09 19.90 -5.97
N ILE A 209 0.62 20.64 -4.98
CA ILE A 209 0.12 22.01 -5.13
C ILE A 209 1.22 22.94 -5.63
N ILE A 210 2.40 22.95 -4.95
CA ILE A 210 3.54 23.78 -5.37
C ILE A 210 3.92 23.49 -6.82
N ARG A 211 4.00 22.21 -7.17
CA ARG A 211 4.34 21.81 -8.53
C ARG A 211 3.33 22.32 -9.56
N GLU A 212 2.03 22.22 -9.28
CA GLU A 212 0.98 22.67 -10.17
C GLU A 212 1.04 24.20 -10.38
N PHE A 213 1.34 24.96 -9.32
CA PHE A 213 1.62 26.39 -9.41
C PHE A 213 2.81 26.68 -10.31
N GLN A 214 3.93 25.98 -10.14
CA GLN A 214 5.12 26.20 -10.98
C GLN A 214 4.88 25.88 -12.46
N THR A 215 4.08 24.86 -12.78
CA THR A 215 3.79 24.47 -14.18
C THR A 215 2.83 25.41 -14.88
N ASN A 216 1.97 26.12 -14.16
CA ASN A 216 0.95 27.00 -14.73
C ASN A 216 1.39 28.47 -14.83
N TYR A 217 2.47 28.87 -14.17
CA TYR A 217 2.95 30.27 -14.11
C TYR A 217 4.36 30.47 -14.68
N ILE A 218 4.96 29.45 -15.28
CA ILE A 218 6.19 29.49 -16.07
C ILE A 218 5.88 29.05 -17.51
#